data_814efa62931604b3b5c3b1d8a95e0627
#
_entry.id   814efa62931604b3b5c3b1d8a95e0627
#
_cell.length_a   1.000
_cell.length_b   1.000
_cell.length_c   1.000
_cell.angle_alpha   90.00
_cell.angle_beta   90.00
_cell.angle_gamma   90.00
#
_symmetry.space_group_name_H-M   'P 1'
#
loop_
_entity.id
_entity.type
_entity.pdbx_description
1 polymer ?
#
loop_
_entity_poly.entity_id
_entity_poly.type
_entity_poly.pdbx_seq_one_letter_code
_entity_poly.pdbx_strand_id
1 'polypeptide(L)'
;VLNTIMWKGQVSRLSFRPEEGLEVIAEGKLSTYPGRSNYQMIADTMRPAGVGALMQLLEERKKKFAAEGLFAPERKKALPYLPEVIGVVTSPTGAVIRDILHRVRDRYPVRVQVWPVLVQGEKAAEQIAEGIRGFNAFTGEERKFPRPDVIIVARGGGSIEDLWAFNEEVVVRAAAESEIPLISA
;
A
#
# COMPACT_ATOMS: atom_id res chain seq x y z
N VAL A 1 -10.39 6.09 32.60
CA VAL A 1 -9.88 6.65 31.32
C VAL A 1 -9.04 7.86 31.67
N LEU A 2 -7.79 7.93 31.19
CA LEU A 2 -6.89 9.07 31.38
C LEU A 2 -7.00 9.98 30.17
N ASN A 3 -7.39 11.23 30.39
CA ASN A 3 -7.43 12.23 29.32
C ASN A 3 -6.00 12.61 28.92
N THR A 4 -5.71 12.57 27.63
CA THR A 4 -4.41 12.98 27.08
C THR A 4 -4.59 14.21 26.23
N ILE A 5 -3.72 15.20 26.45
CA ILE A 5 -3.70 16.45 25.71
C ILE A 5 -2.35 16.59 25.02
N MET A 6 -2.36 16.96 23.74
CA MET A 6 -1.18 17.35 23.00
C MET A 6 -1.36 18.74 22.41
N TRP A 7 -0.38 19.62 22.58
CA TRP A 7 -0.46 20.98 22.10
C TRP A 7 -0.31 21.05 20.58
N LYS A 8 -1.00 21.99 19.95
CA LYS A 8 -1.02 22.15 18.48
C LYS A 8 0.39 22.21 17.86
N GLY A 9 1.34 22.87 18.53
CA GLY A 9 2.73 22.95 18.07
C GLY A 9 3.48 21.60 18.11
N GLN A 10 3.07 20.65 18.95
CA GLN A 10 3.63 19.31 19.01
C GLN A 10 2.92 18.40 18.01
N VAL A 11 1.60 18.54 17.86
CA VAL A 11 0.82 17.81 16.84
C VAL A 11 1.36 18.07 15.42
N SER A 12 1.76 19.33 15.12
CA SER A 12 2.34 19.67 13.82
C SER A 12 3.72 19.05 13.52
N ARG A 13 4.38 18.47 14.54
CA ARG A 13 5.67 17.76 14.40
C ARG A 13 5.51 16.24 14.27
N LEU A 14 4.28 15.72 14.42
CA LEU A 14 4.03 14.29 14.24
C LEU A 14 4.25 13.88 12.78
N SER A 15 4.84 12.73 12.58
CA SER A 15 5.03 12.11 11.26
C SER A 15 3.78 11.44 10.72
N PHE A 16 2.68 11.45 11.47
CA PHE A 16 1.40 10.84 11.12
C PHE A 16 0.25 11.73 11.59
N ARG A 17 -0.94 11.52 11.03
CA ARG A 17 -2.16 12.20 11.45
C ARG A 17 -2.90 11.30 12.44
N PRO A 18 -3.12 11.72 13.71
CA PRO A 18 -3.93 10.97 14.64
C PRO A 18 -5.39 10.92 14.17
N GLU A 19 -5.96 9.70 14.17
CA GLU A 19 -7.35 9.44 13.80
C GLU A 19 -8.03 8.66 14.92
N GLU A 20 -9.36 8.75 14.99
CA GLU A 20 -10.14 8.03 15.98
C GLU A 20 -10.03 6.51 15.75
N GLY A 21 -9.77 5.77 16.83
CA GLY A 21 -9.56 4.32 16.77
C GLY A 21 -8.10 3.89 16.57
N LEU A 22 -7.18 4.82 16.31
CA LEU A 22 -5.76 4.49 16.19
C LEU A 22 -5.15 4.24 17.57
N GLU A 23 -4.54 3.07 17.75
CA GLU A 23 -3.75 2.76 18.95
C GLU A 23 -2.40 3.46 18.88
N VAL A 24 -2.05 4.22 19.93
CA VAL A 24 -0.84 5.03 19.97
C VAL A 24 -0.07 4.83 21.27
N ILE A 25 1.24 4.96 21.19
CA ILE A 25 2.12 5.11 22.35
C ILE A 25 2.39 6.59 22.51
N ALA A 26 1.92 7.17 23.61
CA ALA A 26 2.18 8.57 23.96
C ALA A 26 3.17 8.64 25.14
N GLU A 27 4.14 9.52 25.04
CA GLU A 27 5.09 9.82 26.10
C GLU A 27 4.93 11.27 26.54
N GLY A 28 4.86 11.50 27.83
CA GLY A 28 4.61 12.83 28.37
C GLY A 28 4.57 12.85 29.89
N LYS A 29 4.03 13.93 30.44
CA LYS A 29 3.98 14.18 31.89
C LYS A 29 2.56 14.07 32.40
N LEU A 30 2.38 13.42 33.53
CA LEU A 30 1.12 13.45 34.25
C LEU A 30 0.97 14.83 34.93
N SER A 31 -0.20 15.43 34.78
CA SER A 31 -0.56 16.71 35.38
C SER A 31 -1.96 16.65 35.96
N THR A 32 -2.20 17.50 36.93
CA THR A 32 -3.55 17.70 37.48
C THR A 32 -4.11 19.01 36.95
N TYR A 33 -5.38 19.01 36.54
CA TYR A 33 -6.07 20.25 36.22
C TYR A 33 -6.86 20.72 37.46
N PRO A 34 -6.41 21.79 38.14
CA PRO A 34 -6.98 22.20 39.43
C PRO A 34 -8.48 22.50 39.39
N GLY A 35 -8.98 22.97 38.23
CA GLY A 35 -10.38 23.37 38.07
C GLY A 35 -11.39 22.21 38.05
N ARG A 36 -10.95 20.95 37.89
CA ARG A 36 -11.85 19.79 37.79
C ARG A 36 -11.37 18.54 38.52
N SER A 37 -10.29 18.64 39.31
CA SER A 37 -9.69 17.50 40.05
C SER A 37 -9.44 16.25 39.20
N ASN A 38 -9.13 16.43 37.92
CA ASN A 38 -8.88 15.34 36.99
C ASN A 38 -7.39 15.20 36.72
N TYR A 39 -6.92 13.93 36.66
CA TYR A 39 -5.61 13.62 36.13
C TYR A 39 -5.66 13.66 34.59
N GLN A 40 -4.65 14.29 34.02
CA GLN A 40 -4.46 14.31 32.58
C GLN A 40 -2.99 14.07 32.23
N MET A 41 -2.74 13.53 31.08
CA MET A 41 -1.42 13.40 30.50
C MET A 41 -1.19 14.52 29.50
N ILE A 42 -0.10 15.26 29.65
CA ILE A 42 0.38 16.19 28.63
C ILE A 42 1.42 15.44 27.81
N ALA A 43 1.04 15.05 26.59
CA ALA A 43 1.90 14.28 25.70
C ALA A 43 2.91 15.20 25.01
N ASP A 44 4.19 14.88 25.14
CA ASP A 44 5.30 15.53 24.45
C ASP A 44 5.58 14.90 23.10
N THR A 45 5.46 13.57 23.03
CA THR A 45 5.61 12.78 21.81
C THR A 45 4.47 11.76 21.67
N MET A 46 4.19 11.36 20.44
CA MET A 46 3.22 10.35 20.12
C MET A 46 3.67 9.58 18.87
N ARG A 47 3.51 8.26 18.89
CA ARG A 47 3.78 7.39 17.75
C ARG A 47 2.71 6.30 17.67
N PRO A 48 2.35 5.82 16.48
CA PRO A 48 1.44 4.69 16.37
C PRO A 48 1.97 3.45 17.10
N ALA A 49 1.10 2.74 17.82
CA ALA A 49 1.44 1.46 18.40
C ALA A 49 1.50 0.39 17.29
N GLY A 50 2.45 -0.52 17.38
CA GLY A 50 2.61 -1.58 16.38
C GLY A 50 3.46 -1.23 15.16
N VAL A 51 3.57 0.03 14.76
CA VAL A 51 4.41 0.45 13.61
C VAL A 51 5.86 -0.02 13.74
N GLY A 52 6.42 0.00 14.95
CA GLY A 52 7.79 -0.47 15.17
C GLY A 52 7.96 -1.96 14.85
N ALA A 53 7.03 -2.80 15.27
CA ALA A 53 7.06 -4.24 14.98
C ALA A 53 6.85 -4.51 13.49
N LEU A 54 5.93 -3.80 12.84
CA LEU A 54 5.72 -3.91 11.40
C LEU A 54 6.95 -3.45 10.60
N MET A 55 7.60 -2.36 11.03
CA MET A 55 8.83 -1.88 10.39
C MET A 55 9.97 -2.89 10.53
N GLN A 56 10.12 -3.50 11.71
CA GLN A 56 11.12 -4.55 11.92
C GLN A 56 10.85 -5.74 11.00
N LEU A 57 9.60 -6.20 10.94
CA LEU A 57 9.19 -7.30 10.08
C LEU A 57 9.40 -6.97 8.59
N LEU A 58 9.15 -5.73 8.18
CA LEU A 58 9.41 -5.26 6.82
C LEU A 58 10.91 -5.34 6.48
N GLU A 59 11.79 -4.89 7.39
CA GLU A 59 13.22 -4.94 7.18
C GLU A 59 13.77 -6.39 7.16
N GLU A 60 13.23 -7.28 7.97
CA GLU A 60 13.55 -8.70 7.94
C GLU A 60 13.14 -9.34 6.62
N ARG A 61 11.92 -9.05 6.12
CA ARG A 61 11.44 -9.49 4.81
C ARG A 61 12.30 -8.95 3.67
N LYS A 62 12.64 -7.67 3.69
CA LYS A 62 13.54 -7.08 2.69
C LYS A 62 14.89 -7.79 2.63
N LYS A 63 15.50 -8.07 3.78
CA LYS A 63 16.77 -8.81 3.85
C LYS A 63 16.63 -10.21 3.26
N LYS A 64 15.56 -10.92 3.64
CA LYS A 64 15.25 -12.25 3.11
C LYS A 64 15.13 -12.24 1.59
N PHE A 65 14.28 -11.38 1.04
CA PHE A 65 14.02 -11.31 -0.40
C PHE A 65 15.23 -10.79 -1.20
N ALA A 66 16.02 -9.89 -0.61
CA ALA A 66 17.28 -9.46 -1.21
C ALA A 66 18.30 -10.61 -1.30
N ALA A 67 18.40 -11.42 -0.24
CA ALA A 67 19.26 -12.60 -0.24
C ALA A 67 18.83 -13.67 -1.27
N GLU A 68 17.52 -13.78 -1.54
CA GLU A 68 16.95 -14.64 -2.58
C GLU A 68 17.08 -14.02 -4.01
N GLY A 69 17.62 -12.80 -4.12
CA GLY A 69 17.79 -12.11 -5.41
C GLY A 69 16.49 -11.60 -6.05
N LEU A 70 15.38 -11.48 -5.29
CA LEU A 70 14.11 -11.04 -5.85
C LEU A 70 14.14 -9.57 -6.31
N PHE A 71 15.04 -8.76 -5.78
CA PHE A 71 15.22 -7.36 -6.14
C PHE A 71 16.33 -7.12 -7.17
N ALA A 72 16.91 -8.19 -7.70
CA ALA A 72 17.99 -8.09 -8.66
C ALA A 72 17.58 -7.24 -9.90
N PRO A 73 18.41 -6.29 -10.34
CA PRO A 73 18.10 -5.42 -11.49
C PRO A 73 17.76 -6.20 -12.76
N GLU A 74 18.35 -7.39 -12.93
CA GLU A 74 18.17 -8.26 -14.09
C GLU A 74 16.75 -8.83 -14.18
N ARG A 75 16.02 -8.87 -13.07
CA ARG A 75 14.62 -9.28 -13.03
C ARG A 75 13.67 -8.17 -13.49
N LYS A 76 14.12 -6.93 -13.46
CA LYS A 76 13.28 -5.79 -13.87
C LYS A 76 13.16 -5.75 -15.38
N LYS A 77 11.90 -5.71 -15.83
CA LYS A 77 11.59 -5.68 -17.26
C LYS A 77 11.43 -4.24 -17.74
N ALA A 78 11.91 -3.98 -18.94
CA ALA A 78 11.72 -2.68 -19.57
C ALA A 78 10.22 -2.43 -19.80
N LEU A 79 9.78 -1.22 -19.50
CA LEU A 79 8.43 -0.80 -19.80
C LEU A 79 8.25 -0.62 -21.32
N PRO A 80 7.12 -1.01 -21.89
CA PRO A 80 6.83 -0.73 -23.29
C PRO A 80 6.72 0.77 -23.52
N TYR A 81 7.23 1.24 -24.66
CA TYR A 81 7.17 2.66 -25.02
C TYR A 81 5.72 3.14 -25.19
N LEU A 82 4.90 2.36 -25.87
CA LEU A 82 3.48 2.60 -26.07
C LEU A 82 2.73 1.27 -25.83
N PRO A 83 2.15 1.06 -24.63
CA PRO A 83 1.35 -0.13 -24.38
C PRO A 83 0.00 -0.04 -25.10
N GLU A 84 -0.49 -1.13 -25.68
CA GLU A 84 -1.83 -1.23 -26.26
C GLU A 84 -2.86 -1.64 -25.20
N VAL A 85 -2.41 -2.42 -24.21
CA VAL A 85 -3.26 -2.94 -23.13
C VAL A 85 -2.58 -2.75 -21.78
N ILE A 86 -3.27 -2.07 -20.87
CA ILE A 86 -2.83 -1.90 -19.47
C ILE A 86 -3.70 -2.78 -18.57
N GLY A 87 -3.08 -3.70 -17.85
CA GLY A 87 -3.72 -4.45 -16.76
C GLY A 87 -3.62 -3.66 -15.46
N VAL A 88 -4.71 -3.54 -14.71
CA VAL A 88 -4.72 -2.85 -13.41
C VAL A 88 -5.27 -3.76 -12.33
N VAL A 89 -4.46 -4.08 -11.34
CA VAL A 89 -4.85 -4.84 -10.15
C VAL A 89 -5.15 -3.85 -9.04
N THR A 90 -6.42 -3.61 -8.75
CA THR A 90 -6.86 -2.61 -7.76
C THR A 90 -8.34 -2.80 -7.38
N SER A 91 -8.81 -2.02 -6.42
CA SER A 91 -10.24 -1.96 -6.10
C SER A 91 -11.02 -1.28 -7.23
N PRO A 92 -12.13 -1.88 -7.72
CA PRO A 92 -12.89 -1.35 -8.84
C PRO A 92 -13.64 -0.05 -8.53
N THR A 93 -13.84 0.27 -7.25
CA THR A 93 -14.61 1.44 -6.79
C THR A 93 -13.73 2.54 -6.18
N GLY A 94 -12.40 2.31 -6.06
CA GLY A 94 -11.45 3.22 -5.43
C GLY A 94 -11.24 4.52 -6.23
N ALA A 95 -10.65 5.52 -5.58
CA ALA A 95 -10.24 6.76 -6.24
C ALA A 95 -9.12 6.49 -7.26
N VAL A 96 -8.20 5.59 -6.94
CA VAL A 96 -7.02 5.27 -7.75
C VAL A 96 -7.39 4.81 -9.16
N ILE A 97 -8.36 3.90 -9.31
CA ILE A 97 -8.77 3.45 -10.66
C ILE A 97 -9.39 4.59 -11.46
N ARG A 98 -10.11 5.50 -10.83
CA ARG A 98 -10.67 6.69 -11.50
C ARG A 98 -9.57 7.62 -11.96
N ASP A 99 -8.54 7.83 -11.14
CA ASP A 99 -7.40 8.66 -11.48
C ASP A 99 -6.59 8.06 -12.63
N ILE A 100 -6.33 6.76 -12.60
CA ILE A 100 -5.66 6.05 -13.70
C ILE A 100 -6.46 6.21 -15.00
N LEU A 101 -7.76 5.92 -14.98
CA LEU A 101 -8.61 6.02 -16.17
C LEU A 101 -8.69 7.45 -16.70
N HIS A 102 -8.75 8.45 -15.82
CA HIS A 102 -8.73 9.86 -16.20
C HIS A 102 -7.41 10.22 -16.90
N ARG A 103 -6.27 9.85 -16.33
CA ARG A 103 -4.96 10.14 -16.93
C ARG A 103 -4.72 9.41 -18.25
N VAL A 104 -5.12 8.15 -18.33
CA VAL A 104 -5.00 7.36 -19.57
C VAL A 104 -5.87 7.99 -20.67
N ARG A 105 -7.12 8.36 -20.34
CA ARG A 105 -8.02 8.99 -21.32
C ARG A 105 -7.49 10.32 -21.85
N ASP A 106 -6.93 11.15 -20.96
CA ASP A 106 -6.48 12.49 -21.32
C ASP A 106 -5.17 12.49 -22.12
N ARG A 107 -4.31 11.50 -21.86
CA ARG A 107 -2.95 11.53 -22.42
C ARG A 107 -2.73 10.56 -23.56
N TYR A 108 -3.19 9.34 -23.41
CA TYR A 108 -3.01 8.27 -24.38
C TYR A 108 -4.10 7.22 -24.19
N PRO A 109 -5.24 7.37 -24.86
CA PRO A 109 -6.36 6.43 -24.72
C PRO A 109 -5.99 5.03 -25.21
N VAL A 110 -5.87 4.10 -24.28
CA VAL A 110 -5.58 2.68 -24.55
C VAL A 110 -6.58 1.81 -23.79
N ARG A 111 -6.60 0.53 -24.12
CA ARG A 111 -7.43 -0.43 -23.41
C ARG A 111 -6.92 -0.63 -21.99
N VAL A 112 -7.80 -0.46 -21.01
CA VAL A 112 -7.53 -0.76 -19.61
C VAL A 112 -8.38 -1.95 -19.18
N GLN A 113 -7.73 -2.99 -18.67
CA GLN A 113 -8.36 -4.16 -18.06
C GLN A 113 -8.17 -4.10 -16.55
N VAL A 114 -9.25 -4.18 -15.79
CA VAL A 114 -9.19 -4.16 -14.34
C VAL A 114 -9.39 -5.56 -13.80
N TRP A 115 -8.45 -6.03 -13.01
CA TRP A 115 -8.61 -7.20 -12.15
C TRP A 115 -9.07 -6.71 -10.78
N PRO A 116 -10.36 -6.88 -10.43
CA PRO A 116 -10.92 -6.33 -9.21
C PRO A 116 -10.44 -7.12 -7.99
N VAL A 117 -9.83 -6.44 -7.03
CA VAL A 117 -9.32 -7.04 -5.80
C VAL A 117 -9.65 -6.18 -4.58
N LEU A 118 -9.62 -6.80 -3.41
CA LEU A 118 -9.51 -6.07 -2.16
C LEU A 118 -8.08 -5.52 -2.05
N VAL A 119 -7.96 -4.26 -1.62
CA VAL A 119 -6.64 -3.59 -1.46
C VAL A 119 -6.27 -3.40 0.01
N GLN A 120 -7.09 -3.91 0.93
CA GLN A 120 -6.87 -3.93 2.38
C GLN A 120 -7.63 -5.09 3.03
N GLY A 121 -7.22 -5.48 4.26
CA GLY A 121 -7.80 -6.59 5.00
C GLY A 121 -7.11 -7.93 4.68
N GLU A 122 -7.47 -8.97 5.44
CA GLU A 122 -6.76 -10.26 5.48
C GLU A 122 -6.63 -10.97 4.12
N LYS A 123 -7.66 -10.85 3.27
CA LYS A 123 -7.70 -11.53 1.96
C LYS A 123 -7.10 -10.69 0.81
N ALA A 124 -6.63 -9.47 1.11
CA ALA A 124 -6.15 -8.58 0.05
C ALA A 124 -4.88 -9.10 -0.61
N ALA A 125 -3.91 -9.59 0.16
CA ALA A 125 -2.64 -10.08 -0.37
C ALA A 125 -2.82 -11.25 -1.35
N GLU A 126 -3.67 -12.21 -1.02
CA GLU A 126 -3.95 -13.35 -1.88
C GLU A 126 -4.61 -12.93 -3.19
N GLN A 127 -5.63 -12.05 -3.10
CA GLN A 127 -6.32 -11.55 -4.30
C GLN A 127 -5.40 -10.71 -5.20
N ILE A 128 -4.52 -9.89 -4.62
CA ILE A 128 -3.54 -9.10 -5.38
C ILE A 128 -2.59 -10.04 -6.13
N ALA A 129 -2.04 -11.05 -5.44
CA ALA A 129 -1.16 -12.03 -6.05
C ALA A 129 -1.87 -12.85 -7.15
N GLU A 130 -3.13 -13.23 -6.92
CA GLU A 130 -3.97 -13.89 -7.91
C GLU A 130 -4.19 -13.00 -9.13
N GLY A 131 -4.47 -11.71 -8.96
CA GLY A 131 -4.63 -10.76 -10.06
C GLY A 131 -3.36 -10.61 -10.91
N ILE A 132 -2.19 -10.56 -10.28
CA ILE A 132 -0.91 -10.51 -10.99
C ILE A 132 -0.69 -11.79 -11.79
N ARG A 133 -0.86 -12.96 -11.16
CA ARG A 133 -0.70 -14.27 -11.83
C ARG A 133 -1.74 -14.49 -12.92
N GLY A 134 -2.97 -14.04 -12.68
CA GLY A 134 -4.06 -14.16 -13.64
C GLY A 134 -3.78 -13.40 -14.94
N PHE A 135 -3.29 -12.17 -14.87
CA PHE A 135 -2.86 -11.45 -16.07
C PHE A 135 -1.68 -12.14 -16.78
N ASN A 136 -0.75 -12.71 -16.03
CA ASN A 136 0.37 -13.47 -16.62
C ASN A 136 -0.06 -14.77 -17.29
N ALA A 137 -1.17 -15.36 -16.85
CA ALA A 137 -1.73 -16.58 -17.44
C ALA A 137 -2.46 -16.33 -18.77
N PHE A 138 -2.75 -15.09 -19.15
CA PHE A 138 -3.35 -14.79 -20.43
C PHE A 138 -2.37 -15.06 -21.57
N THR A 139 -2.81 -15.85 -22.56
CA THR A 139 -1.98 -16.26 -23.70
C THR A 139 -1.92 -15.18 -24.80
N GLY A 140 -2.84 -14.21 -24.77
CA GLY A 140 -3.01 -13.20 -25.81
C GLY A 140 -3.88 -13.66 -26.99
N GLU A 141 -4.34 -14.90 -26.99
CA GLU A 141 -5.23 -15.44 -28.03
C GLU A 141 -6.69 -15.07 -27.80
N GLU A 142 -7.03 -14.66 -26.58
CA GLU A 142 -8.38 -14.26 -26.22
C GLU A 142 -8.69 -12.86 -26.76
N ARG A 143 -9.48 -12.78 -27.81
CA ARG A 143 -9.90 -11.50 -28.40
C ARG A 143 -10.60 -10.56 -27.41
N LYS A 144 -11.29 -11.12 -26.40
CA LYS A 144 -12.06 -10.35 -25.42
C LYS A 144 -11.17 -9.76 -24.31
N PHE A 145 -10.18 -10.53 -23.89
CA PHE A 145 -9.24 -10.14 -22.80
C PHE A 145 -7.81 -10.42 -23.24
N PRO A 146 -7.21 -9.55 -24.09
CA PRO A 146 -5.83 -9.74 -24.52
C PRO A 146 -4.88 -9.62 -23.34
N ARG A 147 -3.72 -10.27 -23.45
CA ARG A 147 -2.65 -10.18 -22.46
C ARG A 147 -2.19 -8.73 -22.33
N PRO A 148 -2.09 -8.17 -21.10
CA PRO A 148 -1.57 -6.83 -20.91
C PRO A 148 -0.08 -6.70 -21.26
N ASP A 149 0.29 -5.54 -21.79
CA ASP A 149 1.69 -5.17 -22.06
C ASP A 149 2.40 -4.67 -20.79
N VAL A 150 1.63 -4.17 -19.84
CA VAL A 150 2.10 -3.68 -18.54
C VAL A 150 1.02 -3.90 -17.49
N ILE A 151 1.42 -4.28 -16.28
CA ILE A 151 0.54 -4.40 -15.13
C ILE A 151 0.81 -3.23 -14.17
N ILE A 152 -0.26 -2.58 -13.71
CA ILE A 152 -0.21 -1.60 -12.62
C ILE A 152 -0.89 -2.22 -11.40
N VAL A 153 -0.15 -2.41 -10.32
CA VAL A 153 -0.69 -2.80 -9.01
C VAL A 153 -0.79 -1.53 -8.20
N ALA A 154 -2.00 -1.10 -7.91
CA ALA A 154 -2.22 0.24 -7.37
C ALA A 154 -3.15 0.27 -6.16
N ARG A 155 -2.76 1.11 -5.20
CA ARG A 155 -3.55 1.45 -4.02
C ARG A 155 -3.25 2.91 -3.64
N GLY A 156 -4.26 3.65 -3.24
CA GLY A 156 -4.09 5.02 -2.71
C GLY A 156 -3.25 5.06 -1.43
N GLY A 157 -2.86 6.24 -1.00
CA GLY A 157 -2.13 6.44 0.24
C GLY A 157 -2.83 5.82 1.46
N GLY A 158 -2.08 5.61 2.54
CA GLY A 158 -2.58 5.03 3.79
C GLY A 158 -1.45 4.81 4.78
N SER A 159 -1.80 4.32 5.97
CA SER A 159 -0.83 3.92 6.98
C SER A 159 -0.05 2.67 6.54
N ILE A 160 1.02 2.34 7.24
CA ILE A 160 1.79 1.12 6.96
C ILE A 160 0.94 -0.14 7.15
N GLU A 161 0.01 -0.11 8.10
CA GLU A 161 -0.94 -1.18 8.36
C GLU A 161 -1.88 -1.37 7.18
N ASP A 162 -2.42 -0.29 6.63
CA ASP A 162 -3.30 -0.31 5.46
C ASP A 162 -2.61 -0.83 4.21
N LEU A 163 -1.32 -0.53 4.07
CA LEU A 163 -0.50 -0.95 2.94
C LEU A 163 0.12 -2.33 3.13
N TRP A 164 -0.07 -2.94 4.32
CA TRP A 164 0.63 -4.15 4.70
C TRP A 164 0.42 -5.33 3.74
N ALA A 165 -0.77 -5.46 3.20
CA ALA A 165 -1.09 -6.52 2.24
C ALA A 165 -0.11 -6.57 1.04
N PHE A 166 0.42 -5.42 0.61
CA PHE A 166 1.38 -5.33 -0.49
C PHE A 166 2.79 -5.76 -0.10
N ASN A 167 3.09 -5.84 1.22
CA ASN A 167 4.36 -6.31 1.75
C ASN A 167 4.34 -7.82 2.06
N GLU A 168 3.20 -8.50 1.85
CA GLU A 168 3.10 -9.94 2.06
C GLU A 168 3.92 -10.72 1.02
N GLU A 169 4.57 -11.79 1.47
CA GLU A 169 5.48 -12.61 0.65
C GLU A 169 4.82 -13.08 -0.64
N VAL A 170 3.54 -13.47 -0.59
CA VAL A 170 2.79 -13.95 -1.73
C VAL A 170 2.70 -12.91 -2.85
N VAL A 171 2.55 -11.61 -2.50
CA VAL A 171 2.49 -10.50 -3.45
C VAL A 171 3.86 -10.19 -4.02
N VAL A 172 4.88 -10.11 -3.15
CA VAL A 172 6.27 -9.85 -3.58
C VAL A 172 6.74 -10.92 -4.56
N ARG A 173 6.46 -12.21 -4.28
CA ARG A 173 6.80 -13.31 -5.18
C ARG A 173 6.04 -13.22 -6.50
N ALA A 174 4.73 -12.99 -6.46
CA ALA A 174 3.95 -12.83 -7.69
C ALA A 174 4.46 -11.67 -8.57
N ALA A 175 4.86 -10.55 -7.94
CA ALA A 175 5.45 -9.43 -8.66
C ALA A 175 6.82 -9.75 -9.25
N ALA A 176 7.69 -10.45 -8.51
CA ALA A 176 9.03 -10.82 -8.97
C ALA A 176 9.01 -11.91 -10.06
N GLU A 177 8.00 -12.77 -10.07
CA GLU A 177 7.78 -13.84 -11.06
C GLU A 177 7.03 -13.36 -12.30
N SER A 178 6.45 -12.14 -12.27
CA SER A 178 5.68 -11.62 -13.39
C SER A 178 6.52 -11.54 -14.66
N GLU A 179 6.04 -12.12 -15.73
CA GLU A 179 6.63 -12.00 -17.08
C GLU A 179 6.26 -10.68 -17.76
N ILE A 180 5.15 -10.08 -17.35
CA ILE A 180 4.69 -8.78 -17.80
C ILE A 180 5.37 -7.71 -16.95
N PRO A 181 5.92 -6.62 -17.53
CA PRO A 181 6.43 -5.49 -16.76
C PRO A 181 5.40 -4.99 -15.76
N LEU A 182 5.82 -4.76 -14.51
CA LEU A 182 4.93 -4.39 -13.42
C LEU A 182 5.34 -3.06 -12.79
N ILE A 183 4.36 -2.20 -12.58
CA ILE A 183 4.48 -0.93 -11.86
C ILE A 183 3.68 -1.04 -10.57
N SER A 184 4.31 -0.72 -9.44
CA SER A 184 3.63 -0.52 -8.16
C SER A 184 3.41 0.98 -7.93
N ALA A 185 2.17 1.40 -7.64
CA ALA A 185 1.74 2.78 -7.46
C ALA A 185 0.80 2.95 -6.25
#